data_232b99d142a2d76c1b9a4ecd8fe369fc
#
_entry.id   232b99d142a2d76c1b9a4ecd8fe369fc
#
_cell.length_a   1.000
_cell.length_b   1.000
_cell.length_c   1.000
_cell.angle_alpha   90.00
_cell.angle_beta   90.00
_cell.angle_gamma   90.00
#
_symmetry.space_group_name_H-M   'P 1'
#
loop_
_entity.id
_entity.type
_entity.pdbx_description
1 polymer ?
#
loop_
_entity_poly.entity_id
_entity_poly.type
_entity_poly.pdbx_seq_one_letter_code
_entity_poly.pdbx_strand_id
1 'polypeptide(L)'
;MKIRELLEAPGETVGLIFGRFNPPHQGHKAAWEMASRETHWYVGTNMATIGPKDPLPFQVKVRAMETIWPQVSSHIIASQSWLTLASELYTKHPDATLVLFTDEAWVPKTIQQYNGQTGPHGEYNFKNIETKPTPRLSSATALRQAVLDNDKDAFSKAAGVPADTVIDIPGENISFFDMVAKYIEPHREKLLAKSKK
;
A
#
# COMPACT_ATOMS: atom_id res chain seq x y z
N MET A 1 -15.99 -47.62 -12.24
CA MET A 1 -15.37 -46.53 -13.02
C MET A 1 -15.09 -45.36 -12.05
N LYS A 2 -13.85 -45.22 -11.60
CA LYS A 2 -13.48 -44.11 -10.66
C LYS A 2 -13.36 -42.84 -11.48
N ILE A 3 -14.26 -41.90 -11.25
CA ILE A 3 -14.12 -40.54 -11.72
C ILE A 3 -12.87 -39.98 -11.01
N ARG A 4 -11.78 -39.83 -11.76
CA ARG A 4 -10.67 -38.97 -11.35
C ARG A 4 -11.27 -37.57 -11.23
N GLU A 5 -11.39 -37.04 -10.00
CA GLU A 5 -11.48 -35.60 -9.79
C GLU A 5 -10.27 -34.99 -10.53
N LEU A 6 -10.54 -34.31 -11.63
CA LEU A 6 -9.62 -33.38 -12.21
C LEU A 6 -9.43 -32.30 -11.13
N LEU A 7 -8.36 -32.43 -10.34
CA LEU A 7 -7.80 -31.31 -9.59
C LEU A 7 -7.38 -30.30 -10.66
N GLU A 8 -8.29 -29.38 -10.98
CA GLU A 8 -7.93 -28.19 -11.72
C GLU A 8 -6.76 -27.55 -10.94
N ALA A 9 -5.65 -27.32 -11.63
CA ALA A 9 -4.55 -26.56 -11.03
C ALA A 9 -5.14 -25.26 -10.47
N PRO A 10 -4.75 -24.82 -9.27
CA PRO A 10 -5.26 -23.57 -8.72
C PRO A 10 -5.07 -22.50 -9.78
N GLY A 11 -6.18 -21.83 -10.14
CA GLY A 11 -6.15 -20.78 -11.15
C GLY A 11 -5.18 -19.68 -10.78
N GLU A 12 -4.71 -18.93 -11.77
CA GLU A 12 -3.85 -17.77 -11.57
C GLU A 12 -4.52 -16.77 -10.63
N THR A 13 -3.77 -16.24 -9.64
CA THR A 13 -4.24 -15.24 -8.70
C THR A 13 -3.39 -13.97 -8.79
N VAL A 14 -4.04 -12.81 -8.63
CA VAL A 14 -3.39 -11.51 -8.59
C VAL A 14 -3.70 -10.82 -7.27
N GLY A 15 -2.72 -10.81 -6.37
CA GLY A 15 -2.80 -10.11 -5.09
C GLY A 15 -2.61 -8.61 -5.26
N LEU A 16 -3.51 -7.83 -4.70
CA LEU A 16 -3.50 -6.38 -4.79
C LEU A 16 -3.62 -5.75 -3.41
N ILE A 17 -2.65 -4.90 -3.07
CA ILE A 17 -2.77 -3.90 -2.02
C ILE A 17 -2.71 -2.50 -2.65
N PHE A 18 -3.42 -1.55 -2.04
CA PHE A 18 -3.34 -0.15 -2.45
C PHE A 18 -3.37 0.74 -1.21
N GLY A 19 -2.46 1.69 -1.16
CA GLY A 19 -2.36 2.59 -0.02
C GLY A 19 -1.63 3.88 -0.34
N ARG A 20 -1.72 4.84 0.59
CA ARG A 20 -0.96 6.10 0.48
C ARG A 20 0.52 5.91 0.80
N PHE A 21 0.86 4.95 1.68
CA PHE A 21 2.22 4.70 2.17
C PHE A 21 2.91 5.99 2.67
N ASN A 22 2.23 6.75 3.48
CA ASN A 22 2.63 8.12 3.79
C ASN A 22 2.66 8.44 5.29
N PRO A 23 3.70 7.94 6.01
CA PRO A 23 4.81 7.08 5.54
C PRO A 23 4.46 5.59 5.48
N PRO A 24 5.29 4.74 4.83
CA PRO A 24 5.19 3.29 4.92
C PRO A 24 5.40 2.80 6.37
N HIS A 25 4.73 1.70 6.77
CA HIS A 25 4.74 1.19 8.14
C HIS A 25 4.44 -0.31 8.21
N GLN A 26 4.58 -0.93 9.40
CA GLN A 26 4.38 -2.36 9.63
C GLN A 26 3.06 -2.92 9.11
N GLY A 27 1.95 -2.17 9.20
CA GLY A 27 0.67 -2.62 8.66
C GLY A 27 0.69 -2.80 7.14
N HIS A 28 1.41 -1.93 6.43
CA HIS A 28 1.65 -2.10 4.99
C HIS A 28 2.55 -3.31 4.70
N LYS A 29 3.58 -3.53 5.53
CA LYS A 29 4.44 -4.70 5.42
C LYS A 29 3.63 -5.99 5.51
N ALA A 30 2.82 -6.13 6.55
CA ALA A 30 1.96 -7.30 6.72
C ALA A 30 1.04 -7.53 5.52
N ALA A 31 0.49 -6.46 4.95
CA ALA A 31 -0.39 -6.57 3.78
C ALA A 31 0.35 -7.09 2.54
N TRP A 32 1.53 -6.54 2.20
CA TRP A 32 2.26 -7.02 1.02
C TRP A 32 2.86 -8.42 1.24
N GLU A 33 3.27 -8.79 2.45
CA GLU A 33 3.72 -10.16 2.77
C GLU A 33 2.58 -11.19 2.61
N MET A 34 1.34 -10.79 2.84
CA MET A 34 0.19 -11.64 2.53
C MET A 34 -0.04 -11.72 1.02
N ALA A 35 -0.01 -10.58 0.32
CA ALA A 35 -0.22 -10.52 -1.12
C ALA A 35 0.86 -11.26 -1.91
N SER A 36 2.11 -11.28 -1.42
CA SER A 36 3.24 -11.98 -2.08
C SER A 36 3.11 -13.51 -2.13
N ARG A 37 2.09 -14.08 -1.53
CA ARG A 37 1.77 -15.51 -1.60
C ARG A 37 0.89 -15.86 -2.81
N GLU A 38 0.35 -14.84 -3.48
CA GLU A 38 -0.42 -15.03 -4.70
C GLU A 38 0.53 -15.26 -5.91
N THR A 39 0.00 -15.79 -7.02
CA THR A 39 0.79 -16.08 -8.23
C THR A 39 1.50 -14.83 -8.74
N HIS A 40 0.75 -13.73 -8.79
CA HIS A 40 1.25 -12.37 -9.04
C HIS A 40 0.78 -11.46 -7.92
N TRP A 41 1.53 -10.41 -7.62
CA TRP A 41 1.10 -9.44 -6.61
C TRP A 41 1.63 -8.05 -6.91
N TYR A 42 0.90 -7.04 -6.46
CA TYR A 42 1.19 -5.65 -6.76
C TYR A 42 0.87 -4.74 -5.58
N VAL A 43 1.67 -3.69 -5.46
CA VAL A 43 1.55 -2.64 -4.45
C VAL A 43 1.21 -1.33 -5.14
N GLY A 44 -0.07 -0.98 -5.16
CA GLY A 44 -0.54 0.29 -5.72
C GLY A 44 -0.37 1.45 -4.76
N THR A 45 0.10 2.59 -5.26
CA THR A 45 0.15 3.82 -4.47
C THR A 45 -0.14 5.05 -5.33
N ASN A 46 -0.78 6.06 -4.71
CA ASN A 46 -1.13 7.29 -5.39
C ASN A 46 0.10 8.19 -5.60
N MET A 47 0.07 9.02 -6.65
CA MET A 47 1.10 10.02 -6.93
C MET A 47 0.86 11.35 -6.21
N ALA A 48 -0.36 11.60 -5.72
CA ALA A 48 -0.74 12.87 -5.16
C ALA A 48 -0.16 13.10 -3.75
N THR A 49 0.29 14.33 -3.49
CA THR A 49 0.60 14.83 -2.16
C THR A 49 -0.56 15.73 -1.72
N ILE A 50 -1.27 15.34 -0.66
CA ILE A 50 -2.54 15.96 -0.27
C ILE A 50 -2.44 16.69 1.10
N GLY A 51 -1.25 17.12 1.49
CA GLY A 51 -1.05 17.85 2.73
C GLY A 51 -0.87 16.95 3.97
N PRO A 52 -1.37 17.30 5.16
CA PRO A 52 -0.96 16.70 6.43
C PRO A 52 -1.13 15.19 6.54
N LYS A 53 -2.07 14.61 5.79
CA LYS A 53 -2.30 13.16 5.78
C LYS A 53 -1.47 12.41 4.75
N ASP A 54 -0.90 13.13 3.80
CA ASP A 54 -0.14 12.58 2.67
C ASP A 54 1.05 13.54 2.36
N PRO A 55 1.98 13.74 3.31
CA PRO A 55 3.03 14.75 3.18
C PRO A 55 4.19 14.34 2.27
N LEU A 56 4.46 13.05 2.12
CA LEU A 56 5.61 12.57 1.34
C LEU A 56 5.32 12.62 -0.16
N PRO A 57 6.17 13.28 -0.98
CA PRO A 57 6.12 13.16 -2.43
C PRO A 57 6.22 11.71 -2.91
N PHE A 58 5.65 11.42 -4.07
CA PHE A 58 5.63 10.07 -4.64
C PHE A 58 7.02 9.41 -4.68
N GLN A 59 8.02 10.11 -5.24
CA GLN A 59 9.38 9.56 -5.34
C GLN A 59 9.99 9.26 -3.95
N VAL A 60 9.75 10.12 -2.97
CA VAL A 60 10.29 9.94 -1.61
C VAL A 60 9.69 8.71 -0.94
N LYS A 61 8.36 8.55 -1.00
CA LYS A 61 7.71 7.38 -0.40
C LYS A 61 8.08 6.08 -1.10
N VAL A 62 8.24 6.08 -2.44
CA VAL A 62 8.70 4.91 -3.19
C VAL A 62 10.11 4.54 -2.77
N ARG A 63 11.04 5.50 -2.71
CA ARG A 63 12.41 5.25 -2.22
C ARG A 63 12.43 4.70 -0.80
N ALA A 64 11.59 5.24 0.10
CA ALA A 64 11.45 4.68 1.45
C ALA A 64 10.97 3.22 1.41
N MET A 65 9.95 2.91 0.61
CA MET A 65 9.46 1.53 0.46
C MET A 65 10.53 0.59 -0.10
N GLU A 66 11.23 0.98 -1.15
CA GLU A 66 12.30 0.19 -1.80
C GLU A 66 13.47 -0.05 -0.83
N THR A 67 13.81 0.94 -0.01
CA THR A 67 14.90 0.80 0.97
C THR A 67 14.53 -0.12 2.12
N ILE A 68 13.35 0.08 2.73
CA ILE A 68 12.94 -0.68 3.91
C ILE A 68 12.37 -2.06 3.55
N TRP A 69 11.90 -2.24 2.30
CA TRP A 69 11.35 -3.50 1.77
C TRP A 69 11.82 -3.73 0.33
N PRO A 70 13.09 -4.11 0.12
CA PRO A 70 13.63 -4.29 -1.26
C PRO A 70 12.81 -5.22 -2.15
N GLN A 71 12.08 -6.15 -1.54
CA GLN A 71 11.24 -7.12 -2.24
C GLN A 71 10.07 -6.48 -3.00
N VAL A 72 9.60 -5.29 -2.59
CA VAL A 72 8.46 -4.64 -3.24
C VAL A 72 8.84 -3.83 -4.49
N SER A 73 10.13 -3.59 -4.71
CA SER A 73 10.63 -2.65 -5.75
C SER A 73 10.04 -2.91 -7.13
N SER A 74 10.02 -4.16 -7.60
CA SER A 74 9.46 -4.54 -8.91
C SER A 74 7.94 -4.68 -8.93
N HIS A 75 7.27 -4.50 -7.79
CA HIS A 75 5.83 -4.71 -7.64
C HIS A 75 5.06 -3.41 -7.40
N ILE A 76 5.76 -2.26 -7.27
CA ILE A 76 5.13 -0.97 -7.03
C ILE A 76 4.55 -0.42 -8.33
N ILE A 77 3.26 -0.06 -8.30
CA ILE A 77 2.56 0.60 -9.40
C ILE A 77 2.01 1.94 -8.92
N ALA A 78 2.34 3.01 -9.66
CA ALA A 78 1.70 4.30 -9.49
C ALA A 78 0.29 4.24 -10.07
N SER A 79 -0.73 4.46 -9.25
CA SER A 79 -2.11 4.49 -9.74
C SER A 79 -2.93 5.52 -8.96
N GLN A 80 -4.02 5.99 -9.56
CA GLN A 80 -4.88 7.00 -8.93
C GLN A 80 -5.85 6.38 -7.91
N SER A 81 -6.25 5.13 -8.13
CA SER A 81 -7.26 4.48 -7.31
C SER A 81 -7.19 2.95 -7.41
N TRP A 82 -7.90 2.29 -6.51
CA TRP A 82 -8.16 0.85 -6.59
C TRP A 82 -8.76 0.42 -7.93
N LEU A 83 -9.73 1.21 -8.46
CA LEU A 83 -10.42 0.90 -9.70
C LEU A 83 -9.49 0.97 -10.91
N THR A 84 -8.71 2.04 -11.02
CA THR A 84 -7.74 2.21 -12.11
C THR A 84 -6.72 1.09 -12.09
N LEU A 85 -6.23 0.74 -10.90
CA LEU A 85 -5.27 -0.35 -10.77
C LEU A 85 -5.89 -1.71 -11.10
N ALA A 86 -7.14 -1.96 -10.70
CA ALA A 86 -7.84 -3.20 -11.08
C ALA A 86 -7.96 -3.32 -12.62
N SER A 87 -8.24 -2.23 -13.32
CA SER A 87 -8.29 -2.20 -14.79
C SER A 87 -6.92 -2.50 -15.43
N GLU A 88 -5.84 -1.90 -14.90
CA GLU A 88 -4.48 -2.17 -15.37
C GLU A 88 -4.07 -3.64 -15.15
N LEU A 89 -4.44 -4.21 -14.01
CA LEU A 89 -4.15 -5.61 -13.68
C LEU A 89 -4.99 -6.58 -14.52
N TYR A 90 -6.24 -6.25 -14.79
CA TYR A 90 -7.08 -7.05 -15.67
C TYR A 90 -6.51 -7.13 -17.09
N THR A 91 -5.96 -6.04 -17.61
CA THR A 91 -5.29 -6.03 -18.92
C THR A 91 -4.09 -7.00 -18.97
N LYS A 92 -3.38 -7.16 -17.85
CA LYS A 92 -2.22 -8.06 -17.74
C LYS A 92 -2.60 -9.51 -17.43
N HIS A 93 -3.67 -9.71 -16.68
CA HIS A 93 -4.09 -10.99 -16.10
C HIS A 93 -5.60 -11.19 -16.21
N PRO A 94 -6.18 -11.27 -17.44
CA PRO A 94 -7.64 -11.25 -17.64
C PRO A 94 -8.37 -12.48 -17.07
N ASP A 95 -7.68 -13.61 -16.94
CA ASP A 95 -8.26 -14.87 -16.47
C ASP A 95 -7.98 -15.15 -14.97
N ALA A 96 -7.22 -14.28 -14.31
CA ALA A 96 -6.86 -14.45 -12.91
C ALA A 96 -8.02 -14.14 -11.95
N THR A 97 -7.96 -14.72 -10.76
CA THR A 97 -8.75 -14.26 -9.62
C THR A 97 -8.07 -13.04 -9.01
N LEU A 98 -8.80 -11.92 -8.90
CA LEU A 98 -8.33 -10.73 -8.20
C LEU A 98 -8.47 -10.92 -6.68
N VAL A 99 -7.39 -10.83 -5.92
CA VAL A 99 -7.37 -10.95 -4.46
C VAL A 99 -7.02 -9.61 -3.84
N LEU A 100 -8.00 -8.99 -3.18
CA LEU A 100 -7.87 -7.68 -2.53
C LEU A 100 -7.39 -7.86 -1.09
N PHE A 101 -6.25 -7.29 -0.74
CA PHE A 101 -5.72 -7.28 0.62
C PHE A 101 -6.04 -5.92 1.26
N THR A 102 -7.13 -5.86 2.03
CA THR A 102 -7.62 -4.63 2.65
C THR A 102 -8.49 -4.93 3.87
N ASP A 103 -8.49 -4.01 4.83
CA ASP A 103 -9.43 -4.00 5.96
C ASP A 103 -10.56 -2.95 5.79
N GLU A 104 -10.57 -2.24 4.65
CA GLU A 104 -11.57 -1.23 4.31
C GLU A 104 -12.77 -1.85 3.57
N ALA A 105 -13.88 -2.05 4.29
CA ALA A 105 -15.07 -2.74 3.78
C ALA A 105 -15.70 -2.12 2.52
N TRP A 106 -15.42 -0.84 2.22
CA TRP A 106 -15.93 -0.18 1.01
C TRP A 106 -15.18 -0.63 -0.25
N VAL A 107 -13.90 -1.02 -0.14
CA VAL A 107 -13.05 -1.39 -1.29
C VAL A 107 -13.63 -2.56 -2.08
N PRO A 108 -13.88 -3.75 -1.48
CA PRO A 108 -14.42 -4.88 -2.24
C PRO A 108 -15.81 -4.58 -2.82
N LYS A 109 -16.64 -3.83 -2.10
CA LYS A 109 -17.96 -3.43 -2.60
C LYS A 109 -17.84 -2.57 -3.86
N THR A 110 -16.93 -1.60 -3.86
CA THR A 110 -16.71 -0.71 -5.00
C THR A 110 -16.11 -1.48 -6.17
N ILE A 111 -15.08 -2.30 -5.94
CA ILE A 111 -14.46 -3.11 -7.00
C ILE A 111 -15.51 -4.06 -7.63
N GLN A 112 -16.31 -4.73 -6.82
CA GLN A 112 -17.37 -5.61 -7.33
C GLN A 112 -18.46 -4.85 -8.09
N GLN A 113 -18.85 -3.66 -7.63
CA GLN A 113 -19.86 -2.83 -8.27
C GLN A 113 -19.46 -2.42 -9.69
N TYR A 114 -18.19 -2.11 -9.91
CA TYR A 114 -17.68 -1.67 -11.23
C TYR A 114 -17.13 -2.81 -12.09
N ASN A 115 -17.15 -4.04 -11.60
CA ASN A 115 -16.75 -5.21 -12.40
C ASN A 115 -17.68 -5.40 -13.59
N GLY A 116 -17.13 -5.49 -14.79
CA GLY A 116 -17.89 -5.54 -16.05
C GLY A 116 -18.40 -4.18 -16.55
N GLN A 117 -17.95 -3.06 -15.94
CA GLN A 117 -18.35 -1.72 -16.37
C GLN A 117 -17.16 -0.95 -16.93
N THR A 118 -17.38 -0.22 -18.01
CA THR A 118 -16.43 0.72 -18.59
C THR A 118 -16.66 2.13 -18.03
N GLY A 119 -15.58 2.83 -17.64
CA GLY A 119 -15.68 4.18 -17.08
C GLY A 119 -14.34 4.92 -17.08
N PRO A 120 -14.25 6.06 -16.39
CA PRO A 120 -12.99 6.82 -16.29
C PRO A 120 -11.83 6.04 -15.68
N HIS A 121 -12.12 4.96 -14.95
CA HIS A 121 -11.14 4.05 -14.37
C HIS A 121 -10.62 2.99 -15.35
N GLY A 122 -11.14 2.94 -16.58
CA GLY A 122 -10.93 1.88 -17.56
C GLY A 122 -12.03 0.81 -17.48
N GLU A 123 -11.67 -0.43 -17.81
CA GLU A 123 -12.57 -1.59 -17.78
C GLU A 123 -11.87 -2.77 -17.12
N TYR A 124 -12.59 -3.54 -16.34
CA TYR A 124 -12.17 -4.86 -15.85
C TYR A 124 -13.40 -5.75 -15.67
N ASN A 125 -13.21 -7.05 -15.85
CA ASN A 125 -14.26 -8.04 -15.72
C ASN A 125 -13.67 -9.37 -15.19
N PHE A 126 -13.14 -9.33 -13.97
CA PHE A 126 -12.61 -10.53 -13.30
C PHE A 126 -13.73 -11.54 -13.04
N LYS A 127 -13.50 -12.81 -13.34
CA LYS A 127 -14.44 -13.91 -13.05
C LYS A 127 -14.65 -14.07 -11.55
N ASN A 128 -13.58 -13.91 -10.77
CA ASN A 128 -13.60 -14.01 -9.32
C ASN A 128 -12.87 -12.82 -8.69
N ILE A 129 -13.46 -12.28 -7.62
CA ILE A 129 -12.87 -11.24 -6.79
C ILE A 129 -12.96 -11.71 -5.33
N GLU A 130 -11.82 -11.89 -4.70
CA GLU A 130 -11.71 -12.31 -3.31
C GLU A 130 -11.20 -11.15 -2.45
N THR A 131 -11.48 -11.20 -1.15
CA THR A 131 -10.95 -10.23 -0.20
C THR A 131 -10.36 -10.95 0.99
N LYS A 132 -9.12 -10.61 1.31
CA LYS A 132 -8.40 -11.08 2.50
C LYS A 132 -8.14 -9.89 3.42
N PRO A 133 -8.66 -9.90 4.67
CA PRO A 133 -8.46 -8.80 5.61
C PRO A 133 -7.00 -8.69 6.02
N THR A 134 -6.51 -7.46 6.15
CA THR A 134 -5.14 -7.18 6.60
C THR A 134 -5.10 -6.78 8.07
N PRO A 135 -4.06 -7.20 8.83
CA PRO A 135 -3.94 -6.84 10.24
C PRO A 135 -3.57 -5.36 10.42
N ARG A 136 -4.20 -4.69 11.36
CA ARG A 136 -3.88 -3.31 11.76
C ARG A 136 -2.75 -3.27 12.79
N LEU A 137 -1.52 -3.54 12.37
CA LEU A 137 -0.36 -3.55 13.26
C LEU A 137 0.15 -2.14 13.60
N SER A 138 -0.06 -1.16 12.72
CA SER A 138 0.40 0.21 12.87
C SER A 138 -0.36 1.15 11.91
N SER A 139 -0.06 2.44 11.96
CA SER A 139 -0.64 3.44 11.06
C SER A 139 0.36 4.54 10.73
N ALA A 140 0.20 5.17 9.57
CA ALA A 140 0.96 6.36 9.21
C ALA A 140 0.76 7.52 10.20
N THR A 141 -0.40 7.56 10.88
CA THR A 141 -0.66 8.52 11.95
C THR A 141 0.25 8.26 13.16
N ALA A 142 0.45 7.00 13.56
CA ALA A 142 1.34 6.67 14.66
C ALA A 142 2.79 7.10 14.38
N LEU A 143 3.29 6.88 13.14
CA LEU A 143 4.63 7.33 12.77
C LEU A 143 4.75 8.86 12.80
N ARG A 144 3.78 9.57 12.22
CA ARG A 144 3.80 11.05 12.27
C ARG A 144 3.72 11.57 13.69
N GLN A 145 2.94 10.94 14.57
CA GLN A 145 2.87 11.32 15.98
C GLN A 145 4.20 11.09 16.68
N ALA A 146 4.84 9.94 16.49
CA ALA A 146 6.15 9.65 17.06
C ALA A 146 7.22 10.70 16.64
N VAL A 147 7.16 11.19 15.39
CA VAL A 147 8.03 12.29 14.94
C VAL A 147 7.71 13.60 15.66
N LEU A 148 6.42 13.93 15.82
CA LEU A 148 6.00 15.16 16.53
C LEU A 148 6.44 15.16 17.99
N ASP A 149 6.45 13.98 18.62
CA ASP A 149 6.85 13.74 20.01
C ASP A 149 8.38 13.54 20.15
N ASN A 150 9.12 13.53 19.04
CA ASN A 150 10.56 13.21 18.97
C ASN A 150 10.90 11.85 19.61
N ASP A 151 10.01 10.87 19.44
CA ASP A 151 10.14 9.52 19.99
C ASP A 151 10.58 8.52 18.90
N LYS A 152 11.90 8.30 18.80
CA LYS A 152 12.51 7.38 17.83
C LYS A 152 12.20 5.91 18.10
N ASP A 153 11.94 5.53 19.36
CA ASP A 153 11.60 4.16 19.73
C ASP A 153 10.17 3.82 19.29
N ALA A 154 9.22 4.71 19.59
CA ALA A 154 7.84 4.57 19.10
C ALA A 154 7.79 4.58 17.57
N PHE A 155 8.61 5.42 16.92
CA PHE A 155 8.73 5.44 15.46
C PHE A 155 9.23 4.09 14.93
N SER A 156 10.35 3.58 15.44
CA SER A 156 10.94 2.31 15.01
C SER A 156 9.96 1.14 15.19
N LYS A 157 9.26 1.11 16.31
CA LYS A 157 8.21 0.11 16.58
C LYS A 157 7.07 0.21 15.56
N ALA A 158 6.59 1.39 15.23
CA ALA A 158 5.49 1.57 14.28
C ALA A 158 5.93 1.34 12.83
N ALA A 159 7.15 1.71 12.48
CA ALA A 159 7.75 1.50 11.16
C ALA A 159 8.08 0.01 10.91
N GLY A 160 8.53 -0.70 11.95
CA GLY A 160 9.07 -2.06 11.86
C GLY A 160 10.50 -2.12 11.34
N VAL A 161 11.18 -0.97 11.36
CA VAL A 161 12.60 -0.82 11.05
C VAL A 161 13.20 0.27 11.95
N PRO A 162 14.52 0.29 12.20
CA PRO A 162 15.16 1.34 12.99
C PRO A 162 14.88 2.76 12.44
N ALA A 163 14.69 3.72 13.32
CA ALA A 163 14.44 5.12 12.97
C ALA A 163 15.60 5.76 12.18
N ASP A 164 16.82 5.28 12.41
CA ASP A 164 18.07 5.70 11.77
C ASP A 164 18.36 4.97 10.45
N THR A 165 17.47 4.09 9.99
CA THR A 165 17.57 3.48 8.65
C THR A 165 17.77 4.56 7.60
N VAL A 166 18.88 4.51 6.86
CA VAL A 166 19.21 5.53 5.85
C VAL A 166 18.37 5.30 4.60
N ILE A 167 17.67 6.33 4.18
CA ILE A 167 16.90 6.38 2.93
C ILE A 167 17.64 7.28 1.94
N ASP A 168 17.94 6.75 0.77
CA ASP A 168 18.51 7.50 -0.34
C ASP A 168 17.38 8.16 -1.15
N ILE A 169 17.16 9.46 -0.92
CA ILE A 169 16.19 10.25 -1.68
C ILE A 169 16.92 11.23 -2.63
N PRO A 170 16.27 11.75 -3.67
CA PRO A 170 16.92 12.67 -4.60
C PRO A 170 17.59 13.84 -3.88
N GLY A 171 18.93 13.89 -3.97
CA GLY A 171 19.76 14.96 -3.42
C GLY A 171 20.32 14.74 -2.02
N GLU A 172 19.92 13.70 -1.29
CA GLU A 172 20.44 13.44 0.05
C GLU A 172 20.23 12.01 0.56
N ASN A 173 21.12 11.60 1.46
CA ASN A 173 20.95 10.42 2.30
C ASN A 173 20.47 10.90 3.68
N ILE A 174 19.31 10.43 4.11
CA ILE A 174 18.66 10.91 5.33
C ILE A 174 18.10 9.74 6.14
N SER A 175 18.06 9.83 7.47
CA SER A 175 17.42 8.80 8.28
C SER A 175 15.92 8.75 8.00
N PHE A 176 15.30 7.59 8.15
CA PHE A 176 13.85 7.44 7.92
C PHE A 176 13.04 8.37 8.84
N PHE A 177 13.47 8.50 10.09
CA PHE A 177 12.85 9.43 11.03
C PHE A 177 12.95 10.88 10.56
N ASP A 178 14.15 11.34 10.22
CA ASP A 178 14.39 12.73 9.80
C ASP A 178 13.74 13.02 8.45
N MET A 179 13.70 12.06 7.55
CA MET A 179 12.95 12.15 6.30
C MET A 179 11.46 12.46 6.58
N VAL A 180 10.83 11.68 7.44
CA VAL A 180 9.41 11.92 7.79
C VAL A 180 9.26 13.27 8.49
N ALA A 181 10.16 13.63 9.41
CA ALA A 181 10.17 14.93 10.08
C ALA A 181 10.23 16.10 9.09
N LYS A 182 11.15 16.05 8.13
CA LYS A 182 11.32 17.04 7.08
C LYS A 182 10.02 17.32 6.30
N TYR A 183 9.33 16.26 5.90
CA TYR A 183 8.13 16.40 5.08
C TYR A 183 6.84 16.69 5.86
N ILE A 184 6.79 16.42 7.17
CA ILE A 184 5.65 16.82 7.99
C ILE A 184 5.80 18.25 8.54
N GLU A 185 7.00 18.81 8.60
CA GLU A 185 7.25 20.13 9.19
C GLU A 185 6.34 21.24 8.62
N PRO A 186 6.13 21.36 7.30
CA PRO A 186 5.20 22.36 6.74
C PRO A 186 3.75 22.18 7.21
N HIS A 187 3.42 21.05 7.80
CA HIS A 187 2.08 20.68 8.24
C HIS A 187 1.97 20.52 9.77
N ARG A 188 3.04 20.81 10.52
CA ARG A 188 3.19 20.55 11.96
C ARG A 188 2.03 21.09 12.78
N GLU A 189 1.68 22.37 12.61
CA GLU A 189 0.58 23.00 13.36
C GLU A 189 -0.77 22.29 13.14
N LYS A 190 -1.07 21.93 11.88
CA LYS A 190 -2.31 21.22 11.53
C LYS A 190 -2.35 19.80 12.10
N LEU A 191 -1.21 19.15 12.21
CA LEU A 191 -1.09 17.81 12.80
C LEU A 191 -1.28 17.88 14.31
N LEU A 192 -0.61 18.82 15.00
CA LEU A 192 -0.76 19.05 16.45
C LEU A 192 -2.18 19.44 16.85
N ALA A 193 -2.87 20.24 16.06
CA ALA A 193 -4.26 20.61 16.33
C ALA A 193 -5.23 19.42 16.27
N LYS A 194 -4.90 18.36 15.52
CA LYS A 194 -5.71 17.13 15.41
C LYS A 194 -5.45 16.11 16.52
N SER A 195 -4.25 16.09 17.11
CA SER A 195 -3.91 15.17 18.20
C SER A 195 -4.56 15.57 19.55
N LYS A 196 -5.10 16.79 19.63
CA LYS A 196 -5.79 17.33 20.84
C LYS A 196 -7.31 17.10 20.85
N LYS A 197 -7.85 16.46 19.80
CA LYS A 197 -9.28 16.09 19.69
C LYS A 197 -9.48 14.59 19.77
#